data_74d7805b13423d33252e76ed2f230fac
#
_entry.id   74d7805b13423d33252e76ed2f230fac
#
_cell.length_a   1.000
_cell.length_b   1.000
_cell.length_c   1.000
_cell.angle_alpha   90.00
_cell.angle_beta   90.00
_cell.angle_gamma   90.00
#
_symmetry.space_group_name_H-M   'P 1'
#
loop_
_entity.id
_entity.type
_entity.pdbx_description
1 polymer ?
#
loop_
_entity_poly.entity_id
_entity_poly.type
_entity_poly.pdbx_seq_one_letter_code
_entity_poly.pdbx_strand_id
1 'polypeptide(L)'
;VLMASLDVYRPAAQLQLKQLGEQTGVETLEIIEGQNPVQIAMRAMEEGRKGGFDLVILDTAGRLSIDEELMQEVADVKAATHPVETLLIADAMTGQDAVVTAEKFNERVPVTGVVLTRVDGDSRGGAAMSMKAVTGCPIKLLGMGEKWDALEPFHPDRMASRILGMGDVVSLVEKAVDTVNREEAEKMAEKFKKGQFDFNDLLSQMKQITKMGGAGSIMKLLPGLGKMAKQIEEAGMDDSILKHQEALILSMTPEEREKPKLLNAS
;
A
#
# COMPACT_ATOMS: atom_id res chain seq x y z
N VAL A 1 -3.73 -10.80 -16.31
CA VAL A 1 -2.42 -10.18 -16.06
C VAL A 1 -1.36 -11.26 -16.07
N LEU A 2 -0.23 -11.02 -16.73
CA LEU A 2 0.97 -11.85 -16.70
C LEU A 2 2.12 -11.03 -16.11
N MET A 3 2.86 -11.58 -15.14
CA MET A 3 4.06 -10.95 -14.57
C MET A 3 5.32 -11.70 -15.01
N ALA A 4 6.40 -10.98 -15.30
CA ALA A 4 7.69 -11.57 -15.62
C ALA A 4 8.82 -10.80 -14.92
N SER A 5 9.67 -11.50 -14.18
CA SER A 5 10.89 -10.91 -13.59
C SER A 5 12.02 -10.98 -14.58
N LEU A 6 12.61 -9.84 -14.86
CA LEU A 6 13.80 -9.68 -15.71
C LEU A 6 15.09 -9.61 -14.88
N ASP A 7 14.99 -9.70 -13.55
CA ASP A 7 16.14 -9.67 -12.65
C ASP A 7 16.86 -11.04 -12.64
N VAL A 8 17.77 -11.21 -13.57
CA VAL A 8 18.61 -12.41 -13.71
C VAL A 8 19.83 -12.39 -12.78
N TYR A 9 20.14 -11.24 -12.17
CA TYR A 9 21.30 -11.06 -11.31
C TYR A 9 21.07 -11.56 -9.88
N ARG A 10 19.80 -11.56 -9.46
CA ARG A 10 19.37 -12.04 -8.13
C ARG A 10 18.40 -13.21 -8.30
N PRO A 11 18.87 -14.46 -8.22
CA PRO A 11 18.00 -15.64 -8.41
C PRO A 11 16.78 -15.64 -7.48
N ALA A 12 16.92 -15.10 -6.28
CA ALA A 12 15.83 -14.96 -5.34
C ALA A 12 14.70 -14.00 -5.83
N ALA A 13 15.01 -13.01 -6.66
CA ALA A 13 14.02 -12.05 -7.15
C ALA A 13 12.99 -12.69 -8.07
N GLN A 14 13.43 -13.55 -9.00
CA GLN A 14 12.51 -14.30 -9.87
C GLN A 14 11.60 -15.24 -9.07
N LEU A 15 12.16 -15.95 -8.08
CA LEU A 15 11.38 -16.82 -7.20
C LEU A 15 10.41 -16.02 -6.32
N GLN A 16 10.82 -14.85 -5.85
CA GLN A 16 9.98 -13.96 -5.06
C GLN A 16 8.76 -13.48 -5.86
N LEU A 17 8.96 -13.07 -7.12
CA LEU A 17 7.85 -12.67 -7.98
C LEU A 17 6.90 -13.85 -8.24
N LYS A 18 7.42 -15.06 -8.45
CA LYS A 18 6.63 -16.27 -8.61
C LYS A 18 5.77 -16.54 -7.36
N GLN A 19 6.36 -16.49 -6.16
CA GLN A 19 5.63 -16.67 -4.90
C GLN A 19 4.55 -15.60 -4.72
N LEU A 20 4.83 -14.35 -5.11
CA LEU A 20 3.84 -13.28 -5.06
C LEU A 20 2.68 -13.56 -6.03
N GLY A 21 2.96 -14.06 -7.22
CA GLY A 21 1.94 -14.50 -8.17
C GLY A 21 1.03 -15.59 -7.62
N GLU A 22 1.63 -16.60 -6.97
CA GLU A 22 0.87 -17.68 -6.32
C GLU A 22 -0.04 -17.15 -5.18
N GLN A 23 0.46 -16.20 -4.38
CA GLN A 23 -0.30 -15.58 -3.27
C GLN A 23 -1.46 -14.69 -3.76
N THR A 24 -1.28 -14.02 -4.88
CA THR A 24 -2.25 -13.05 -5.42
C THR A 24 -3.16 -13.65 -6.50
N GLY A 25 -2.89 -14.88 -6.92
CA GLY A 25 -3.60 -15.52 -8.04
C GLY A 25 -3.27 -14.88 -9.40
N VAL A 26 -2.13 -14.18 -9.53
CA VAL A 26 -1.66 -13.58 -10.77
C VAL A 26 -0.62 -14.49 -11.43
N GLU A 27 -0.84 -14.78 -12.70
CA GLU A 27 0.04 -15.66 -13.46
C GLU A 27 1.43 -15.06 -13.66
N THR A 28 2.46 -15.88 -13.51
CA THR A 28 3.87 -15.50 -13.68
C THR A 28 4.50 -16.31 -14.80
N LEU A 29 5.36 -15.64 -15.58
CA LEU A 29 6.11 -16.29 -16.65
C LEU A 29 7.06 -17.34 -16.05
N GLU A 30 7.13 -18.52 -16.68
CA GLU A 30 8.03 -19.58 -16.28
C GLU A 30 9.50 -19.12 -16.31
N ILE A 31 10.28 -19.50 -15.28
CA ILE A 31 11.69 -19.16 -15.19
C ILE A 31 12.48 -20.15 -16.06
N ILE A 32 13.21 -19.64 -17.06
CA ILE A 32 14.13 -20.42 -17.90
C ILE A 32 15.53 -19.88 -17.68
N GLU A 33 16.41 -20.73 -17.16
CA GLU A 33 17.80 -20.37 -16.89
C GLU A 33 18.56 -19.99 -18.17
N GLY A 34 19.50 -19.06 -18.06
CA GLY A 34 20.37 -18.62 -19.14
C GLY A 34 19.76 -17.62 -20.12
N GLN A 35 18.52 -17.21 -19.94
CA GLN A 35 17.95 -16.12 -20.73
C GLN A 35 18.43 -14.76 -20.19
N ASN A 36 18.70 -13.81 -21.11
CA ASN A 36 18.93 -12.43 -20.75
C ASN A 36 17.59 -11.66 -20.60
N PRO A 37 17.58 -10.47 -19.95
CA PRO A 37 16.37 -9.70 -19.72
C PRO A 37 15.54 -9.39 -20.96
N VAL A 38 16.16 -9.06 -22.08
CA VAL A 38 15.46 -8.78 -23.34
C VAL A 38 14.76 -10.04 -23.87
N GLN A 39 15.41 -11.21 -23.79
CA GLN A 39 14.82 -12.48 -24.21
C GLN A 39 13.61 -12.85 -23.33
N ILE A 40 13.70 -12.65 -22.01
CA ILE A 40 12.59 -12.88 -21.09
C ILE A 40 11.44 -11.94 -21.42
N ALA A 41 11.71 -10.65 -21.63
CA ALA A 41 10.71 -9.64 -21.97
C ALA A 41 9.98 -9.97 -23.27
N MET A 42 10.71 -10.35 -24.32
CA MET A 42 10.10 -10.74 -25.59
C MET A 42 9.24 -11.98 -25.46
N ARG A 43 9.69 -12.99 -24.70
CA ARG A 43 8.90 -14.18 -24.40
C ARG A 43 7.65 -13.84 -23.60
N ALA A 44 7.74 -12.94 -22.62
CA ALA A 44 6.59 -12.48 -21.84
C ALA A 44 5.54 -11.81 -22.75
N MET A 45 5.97 -10.99 -23.69
CA MET A 45 5.07 -10.35 -24.66
C MET A 45 4.41 -11.37 -25.62
N GLU A 46 5.15 -12.39 -26.04
CA GLU A 46 4.63 -13.47 -26.88
C GLU A 46 3.59 -14.32 -26.14
N GLU A 47 3.94 -14.79 -24.93
CA GLU A 47 3.03 -15.56 -24.07
C GLU A 47 1.83 -14.72 -23.64
N GLY A 48 2.02 -13.44 -23.38
CA GLY A 48 0.95 -12.50 -23.08
C GLY A 48 -0.10 -12.44 -24.20
N ARG A 49 0.36 -12.36 -25.46
CA ARG A 49 -0.53 -12.36 -26.64
C ARG A 49 -1.21 -13.72 -26.86
N LYS A 50 -0.46 -14.80 -26.77
CA LYS A 50 -0.98 -16.17 -26.97
C LYS A 50 -1.99 -16.56 -25.89
N GLY A 51 -1.71 -16.18 -24.63
CA GLY A 51 -2.57 -16.47 -23.48
C GLY A 51 -3.77 -15.53 -23.35
N GLY A 52 -3.87 -14.48 -24.20
CA GLY A 52 -4.97 -13.51 -24.13
C GLY A 52 -4.95 -12.64 -22.88
N PHE A 53 -3.75 -12.33 -22.34
CA PHE A 53 -3.61 -11.45 -21.20
C PHE A 53 -3.78 -9.98 -21.60
N ASP A 54 -4.60 -9.23 -20.86
CA ASP A 54 -4.83 -7.80 -21.10
C ASP A 54 -3.64 -6.93 -20.68
N LEU A 55 -2.82 -7.42 -19.74
CA LEU A 55 -1.69 -6.69 -19.17
C LEU A 55 -0.51 -7.62 -18.96
N VAL A 56 0.67 -7.17 -19.39
CA VAL A 56 1.98 -7.80 -19.08
C VAL A 56 2.78 -6.82 -18.22
N ILE A 57 3.25 -7.26 -17.06
CA ILE A 57 4.10 -6.49 -16.15
C ILE A 57 5.51 -7.09 -16.20
N LEU A 58 6.49 -6.24 -16.57
CA LEU A 58 7.90 -6.59 -16.61
C LEU A 58 8.62 -5.96 -15.42
N ASP A 59 9.08 -6.80 -14.47
CA ASP A 59 9.81 -6.38 -13.28
C ASP A 59 11.32 -6.42 -13.57
N THR A 60 11.94 -5.23 -13.61
CA THR A 60 13.36 -5.07 -13.93
C THR A 60 14.23 -5.07 -12.69
N ALA A 61 15.52 -5.37 -12.84
CA ALA A 61 16.47 -5.31 -11.74
C ALA A 61 16.54 -3.89 -11.15
N GLY A 62 16.26 -3.77 -9.84
CA GLY A 62 16.38 -2.53 -9.09
C GLY A 62 17.74 -2.40 -8.43
N ARG A 63 18.38 -1.23 -8.53
CA ARG A 63 19.61 -0.91 -7.78
C ARG A 63 19.56 0.50 -7.20
N LEU A 64 20.27 0.67 -6.09
CA LEU A 64 20.40 1.95 -5.39
C LEU A 64 21.39 2.92 -6.08
N SER A 65 22.22 2.43 -6.99
CA SER A 65 23.22 3.22 -7.73
C SER A 65 22.95 3.19 -9.22
N ILE A 66 23.34 4.27 -9.88
CA ILE A 66 23.27 4.41 -11.34
C ILE A 66 24.36 3.53 -11.93
N ASP A 67 23.92 2.40 -12.47
CA ASP A 67 24.75 1.45 -13.17
C ASP A 67 24.45 1.58 -14.67
N GLU A 68 25.43 2.01 -15.44
CA GLU A 68 25.30 2.27 -16.87
C GLU A 68 24.88 1.02 -17.66
N GLU A 69 25.38 -0.16 -17.29
CA GLU A 69 25.04 -1.42 -17.95
C GLU A 69 23.57 -1.79 -17.73
N LEU A 70 23.10 -1.65 -16.49
CA LEU A 70 21.69 -1.91 -16.16
C LEU A 70 20.74 -0.89 -16.77
N MET A 71 21.13 0.37 -16.85
CA MET A 71 20.34 1.39 -17.52
C MET A 71 20.24 1.14 -19.02
N GLN A 72 21.33 0.65 -19.65
CA GLN A 72 21.30 0.25 -21.06
C GLN A 72 20.37 -0.97 -21.24
N GLU A 73 20.44 -1.96 -20.35
CA GLU A 73 19.56 -3.12 -20.38
C GLU A 73 18.06 -2.74 -20.31
N VAL A 74 17.69 -1.83 -19.41
CA VAL A 74 16.30 -1.35 -19.32
C VAL A 74 15.91 -0.58 -20.60
N ALA A 75 16.83 0.19 -21.17
CA ALA A 75 16.59 0.87 -22.45
C ALA A 75 16.37 -0.13 -23.59
N ASP A 76 17.15 -1.21 -23.64
CA ASP A 76 17.02 -2.28 -24.64
C ASP A 76 15.71 -3.06 -24.48
N VAL A 77 15.31 -3.37 -23.25
CA VAL A 77 13.99 -3.97 -22.94
C VAL A 77 12.87 -3.04 -23.40
N LYS A 78 12.95 -1.75 -23.09
CA LYS A 78 11.94 -0.76 -23.52
C LYS A 78 11.86 -0.67 -25.05
N ALA A 79 13.01 -0.65 -25.73
CA ALA A 79 13.06 -0.60 -27.18
C ALA A 79 12.48 -1.86 -27.84
N ALA A 80 12.67 -3.04 -27.22
CA ALA A 80 12.17 -4.31 -27.73
C ALA A 80 10.66 -4.51 -27.50
N THR A 81 10.11 -3.98 -26.38
CA THR A 81 8.72 -4.26 -25.96
C THR A 81 7.75 -3.12 -26.22
N HIS A 82 8.24 -1.89 -26.42
CA HIS A 82 7.43 -0.69 -26.61
C HIS A 82 6.30 -0.55 -25.56
N PRO A 83 6.63 -0.51 -24.26
CA PRO A 83 5.62 -0.51 -23.21
C PRO A 83 4.79 0.77 -23.26
N VAL A 84 3.49 0.64 -22.96
CA VAL A 84 2.58 1.78 -22.80
C VAL A 84 2.96 2.63 -21.59
N GLU A 85 3.42 1.97 -20.52
CA GLU A 85 3.85 2.58 -19.27
C GLU A 85 5.26 2.13 -18.91
N THR A 86 6.08 3.10 -18.52
CA THR A 86 7.39 2.88 -17.89
C THR A 86 7.36 3.61 -16.55
N LEU A 87 7.22 2.87 -15.46
CA LEU A 87 7.06 3.42 -14.11
C LEU A 87 8.40 3.38 -13.38
N LEU A 88 8.84 4.53 -12.88
CA LEU A 88 9.97 4.61 -11.96
C LEU A 88 9.47 4.42 -10.54
N ILE A 89 10.03 3.42 -9.83
CA ILE A 89 9.75 3.23 -8.41
C ILE A 89 10.85 3.92 -7.62
N ALA A 90 10.46 4.88 -6.80
CA ALA A 90 11.35 5.67 -5.96
C ALA A 90 10.91 5.63 -4.50
N ASP A 91 11.90 5.60 -3.61
CA ASP A 91 11.68 5.56 -2.17
C ASP A 91 11.63 6.98 -1.61
N ALA A 92 10.51 7.38 -1.03
CA ALA A 92 10.32 8.70 -0.47
C ALA A 92 11.27 9.04 0.70
N MET A 93 11.78 8.00 1.39
CA MET A 93 12.67 8.17 2.55
C MET A 93 14.12 8.46 2.18
N THR A 94 14.55 8.20 0.93
CA THR A 94 15.94 8.46 0.49
C THR A 94 16.22 9.93 0.17
N GLY A 95 15.20 10.79 0.21
CA GLY A 95 15.37 12.22 0.06
C GLY A 95 15.95 12.65 -1.29
N GLN A 96 16.98 13.48 -1.28
CA GLN A 96 17.57 14.05 -2.51
C GLN A 96 18.25 13.00 -3.39
N ASP A 97 18.77 11.93 -2.84
CA ASP A 97 19.41 10.86 -3.63
C ASP A 97 18.41 10.18 -4.58
N ALA A 98 17.17 10.00 -4.13
CA ALA A 98 16.11 9.51 -4.99
C ALA A 98 15.83 10.44 -6.18
N VAL A 99 15.88 11.75 -5.93
CA VAL A 99 15.63 12.77 -6.97
C VAL A 99 16.71 12.77 -8.02
N VAL A 100 17.99 12.75 -7.61
CA VAL A 100 19.15 12.68 -8.52
C VAL A 100 19.14 11.38 -9.33
N THR A 101 18.80 10.28 -8.69
CA THR A 101 18.67 8.98 -9.37
C THR A 101 17.55 9.02 -10.40
N ALA A 102 16.41 9.61 -10.04
CA ALA A 102 15.26 9.74 -10.95
C ALA A 102 15.55 10.60 -12.18
N GLU A 103 16.29 11.71 -11.99
CA GLU A 103 16.73 12.59 -13.09
C GLU A 103 17.57 11.82 -14.12
N LYS A 104 18.64 11.19 -13.68
CA LYS A 104 19.54 10.42 -14.53
C LYS A 104 18.87 9.23 -15.20
N PHE A 105 17.97 8.56 -14.46
CA PHE A 105 17.18 7.47 -15.03
C PHE A 105 16.25 7.97 -16.14
N ASN A 106 15.56 9.08 -15.89
CA ASN A 106 14.64 9.65 -16.87
C ASN A 106 15.33 10.18 -18.13
N GLU A 107 16.55 10.69 -18.01
CA GLU A 107 17.38 11.10 -19.16
C GLU A 107 17.69 9.93 -20.08
N ARG A 108 18.01 8.75 -19.51
CA ARG A 108 18.39 7.56 -20.26
C ARG A 108 17.20 6.71 -20.71
N VAL A 109 16.25 6.53 -19.83
CA VAL A 109 15.01 5.75 -20.05
C VAL A 109 13.82 6.63 -19.72
N PRO A 110 13.28 7.39 -20.68
CA PRO A 110 12.14 8.27 -20.43
C PRO A 110 11.00 7.52 -19.76
N VAL A 111 10.61 7.97 -18.56
CA VAL A 111 9.54 7.36 -17.77
C VAL A 111 8.20 8.04 -18.07
N THR A 112 7.10 7.33 -17.86
CA THR A 112 5.73 7.85 -18.07
C THR A 112 5.04 8.20 -16.75
N GLY A 113 5.60 7.75 -15.64
CA GLY A 113 5.09 8.04 -14.31
C GLY A 113 6.02 7.55 -13.21
N VAL A 114 5.76 8.02 -12.01
CA VAL A 114 6.52 7.69 -10.79
C VAL A 114 5.59 7.00 -9.80
N VAL A 115 6.12 5.98 -9.14
CA VAL A 115 5.52 5.33 -7.96
C VAL A 115 6.41 5.66 -6.76
N LEU A 116 5.86 6.29 -5.74
CA LEU A 116 6.58 6.59 -4.51
C LEU A 116 6.25 5.54 -3.45
N THR A 117 7.27 4.92 -2.89
CA THR A 117 7.13 3.96 -1.78
C THR A 117 7.50 4.59 -0.45
N ARG A 118 7.08 3.96 0.66
CA ARG A 118 7.34 4.41 2.05
C ARG A 118 6.88 5.84 2.33
N VAL A 119 5.78 6.26 1.70
CA VAL A 119 5.22 7.62 1.86
C VAL A 119 4.62 7.84 3.25
N ASP A 120 4.29 6.77 3.97
CA ASP A 120 3.89 6.79 5.38
C ASP A 120 4.98 7.36 6.30
N GLY A 121 6.25 7.23 5.93
CA GLY A 121 7.39 7.85 6.59
C GLY A 121 7.67 9.31 6.19
N ASP A 122 7.19 9.75 5.01
CA ASP A 122 7.35 11.15 4.54
C ASP A 122 6.17 12.02 4.98
N SER A 123 6.23 12.50 6.22
CA SER A 123 5.18 13.31 6.82
C SER A 123 4.92 14.66 6.11
N ARG A 124 5.83 15.11 5.25
CA ARG A 124 5.76 16.42 4.57
C ARG A 124 5.51 16.34 3.06
N GLY A 125 5.52 15.14 2.47
CA GLY A 125 5.32 14.94 1.02
C GLY A 125 6.37 15.62 0.14
N GLY A 126 7.54 15.94 0.69
CA GLY A 126 8.61 16.66 -0.02
C GLY A 126 9.16 15.88 -1.20
N ALA A 127 9.26 14.55 -1.06
CA ALA A 127 9.70 13.66 -2.13
C ALA A 127 8.80 13.75 -3.36
N ALA A 128 7.48 13.80 -3.17
CA ALA A 128 6.51 13.90 -4.26
C ALA A 128 6.70 15.19 -5.08
N MET A 129 6.87 16.32 -4.41
CA MET A 129 7.09 17.61 -5.08
C MET A 129 8.41 17.63 -5.85
N SER A 130 9.50 17.16 -5.23
CA SER A 130 10.83 17.12 -5.85
C SER A 130 10.85 16.18 -7.06
N MET A 131 10.27 14.99 -6.95
CA MET A 131 10.17 14.04 -8.07
C MET A 131 9.41 14.63 -9.25
N LYS A 132 8.26 15.26 -9.00
CA LYS A 132 7.48 15.91 -10.06
C LYS A 132 8.25 17.04 -10.72
N ALA A 133 8.96 17.87 -9.94
CA ALA A 133 9.73 19.00 -10.46
C ALA A 133 10.89 18.55 -11.36
N VAL A 134 11.60 17.49 -10.97
CA VAL A 134 12.80 17.01 -11.67
C VAL A 134 12.45 16.13 -12.87
N THR A 135 11.57 15.14 -12.70
CA THR A 135 11.22 14.23 -13.80
C THR A 135 10.21 14.82 -14.77
N GLY A 136 9.46 15.84 -14.38
CA GLY A 136 8.31 16.32 -15.17
C GLY A 136 7.15 15.33 -15.25
N CYS A 137 7.34 14.08 -14.79
CA CYS A 137 6.36 13.01 -14.92
C CYS A 137 5.31 13.04 -13.79
N PRO A 138 4.08 12.57 -14.04
CA PRO A 138 3.07 12.46 -12.99
C PRO A 138 3.47 11.37 -11.99
N ILE A 139 3.21 11.64 -10.70
CA ILE A 139 3.17 10.56 -9.71
C ILE A 139 1.83 9.85 -9.92
N LYS A 140 1.86 8.53 -10.03
CA LYS A 140 0.66 7.73 -10.33
C LYS A 140 0.17 6.97 -9.11
N LEU A 141 1.11 6.39 -8.34
CA LEU A 141 0.79 5.52 -7.22
C LEU A 141 1.65 5.86 -6.00
N LEU A 142 1.11 5.57 -4.82
CA LEU A 142 1.76 5.70 -3.53
C LEU A 142 1.77 4.34 -2.81
N GLY A 143 2.95 3.88 -2.38
CA GLY A 143 3.08 2.76 -1.46
C GLY A 143 3.05 3.26 -0.02
N MET A 144 1.98 2.93 0.69
CA MET A 144 1.69 3.37 2.06
C MET A 144 2.06 2.31 3.11
N GLY A 145 2.67 1.20 2.71
CA GLY A 145 3.04 0.11 3.61
C GLY A 145 3.64 -1.07 2.85
N GLU A 146 3.85 -2.18 3.55
CA GLU A 146 4.51 -3.37 3.01
C GLU A 146 3.56 -4.38 2.36
N LYS A 147 2.26 -4.27 2.63
CA LYS A 147 1.26 -5.17 2.08
C LYS A 147 0.90 -4.77 0.65
N TRP A 148 0.52 -5.75 -0.16
CA TRP A 148 0.11 -5.52 -1.55
C TRP A 148 -1.17 -4.65 -1.68
N ASP A 149 -2.04 -4.64 -0.67
CA ASP A 149 -3.23 -3.78 -0.56
C ASP A 149 -2.94 -2.35 -0.08
N ALA A 150 -1.68 -2.05 0.27
CA ALA A 150 -1.24 -0.72 0.69
C ALA A 150 -0.76 0.17 -0.47
N LEU A 151 -1.14 -0.17 -1.71
CA LEU A 151 -0.85 0.65 -2.89
C LEU A 151 -2.09 1.49 -3.22
N GLU A 152 -1.92 2.82 -3.20
CA GLU A 152 -3.01 3.77 -3.44
C GLU A 152 -2.74 4.64 -4.69
N PRO A 153 -3.79 5.05 -5.45
CA PRO A 153 -3.64 6.07 -6.47
C PRO A 153 -3.17 7.41 -5.89
N PHE A 154 -2.36 8.15 -6.65
CA PHE A 154 -1.93 9.48 -6.23
C PHE A 154 -3.04 10.51 -6.43
N HIS A 155 -3.44 11.18 -5.35
CA HIS A 155 -4.41 12.27 -5.35
C HIS A 155 -3.70 13.58 -4.98
N PRO A 156 -3.44 14.50 -5.94
CA PRO A 156 -2.71 15.75 -5.69
C PRO A 156 -3.32 16.60 -4.56
N ASP A 157 -4.65 16.71 -4.54
CA ASP A 157 -5.36 17.53 -3.54
C ASP A 157 -5.19 16.98 -2.12
N ARG A 158 -5.19 15.66 -1.96
CA ARG A 158 -4.95 15.01 -0.67
C ARG A 158 -3.51 15.21 -0.22
N MET A 159 -2.56 15.10 -1.14
CA MET A 159 -1.15 15.36 -0.84
C MET A 159 -0.93 16.82 -0.44
N ALA A 160 -1.53 17.78 -1.16
CA ALA A 160 -1.47 19.20 -0.81
C ALA A 160 -2.05 19.46 0.58
N SER A 161 -3.22 18.89 0.90
CA SER A 161 -3.86 19.00 2.22
C SER A 161 -2.97 18.43 3.33
N ARG A 162 -2.30 17.30 3.08
CA ARG A 162 -1.34 16.69 4.02
C ARG A 162 -0.14 17.60 4.26
N ILE A 163 0.45 18.17 3.21
CA ILE A 163 1.60 19.10 3.29
C ILE A 163 1.22 20.36 4.08
N LEU A 164 0.01 20.89 3.89
CA LEU A 164 -0.49 22.07 4.59
C LEU A 164 -0.97 21.79 6.02
N GLY A 165 -0.90 20.54 6.48
CA GLY A 165 -1.33 20.15 7.82
C GLY A 165 -2.85 20.17 8.03
N MET A 166 -3.63 20.21 6.95
CA MET A 166 -5.10 20.23 7.01
C MET A 166 -5.71 18.83 7.24
N GLY A 167 -4.88 17.78 7.28
CA GLY A 167 -5.31 16.38 7.39
C GLY A 167 -5.90 15.83 6.09
N ASP A 168 -6.16 14.54 6.07
CA ASP A 168 -6.79 13.85 4.95
C ASP A 168 -8.21 13.41 5.30
N VAL A 169 -9.10 14.40 5.41
CA VAL A 169 -10.51 14.17 5.79
C VAL A 169 -11.24 13.33 4.74
N VAL A 170 -10.88 13.45 3.47
CA VAL A 170 -11.53 12.69 2.38
C VAL A 170 -11.23 11.22 2.50
N SER A 171 -9.94 10.84 2.69
CA SER A 171 -9.56 9.44 2.92
C SER A 171 -10.21 8.86 4.19
N LEU A 172 -10.39 9.67 5.23
CA LEU A 172 -11.09 9.25 6.44
C LEU A 172 -12.56 8.92 6.14
N VAL A 173 -13.23 9.79 5.39
CA VAL A 173 -14.64 9.60 5.01
C VAL A 173 -14.79 8.37 4.09
N GLU A 174 -13.91 8.20 3.11
CA GLU A 174 -13.93 7.04 2.21
C GLU A 174 -13.72 5.73 2.98
N LYS A 175 -12.70 5.64 3.84
CA LYS A 175 -12.47 4.48 4.70
C LYS A 175 -13.65 4.21 5.64
N ALA A 176 -14.29 5.25 6.14
CA ALA A 176 -15.50 5.11 6.95
C ALA A 176 -16.68 4.57 6.13
N VAL A 177 -16.88 5.07 4.93
CA VAL A 177 -17.97 4.61 4.04
C VAL A 177 -17.77 3.15 3.61
N ASP A 178 -16.54 2.77 3.26
CA ASP A 178 -16.22 1.39 2.84
C ASP A 178 -16.33 0.39 4.00
N THR A 179 -16.16 0.86 5.25
CA THR A 179 -16.12 -0.03 6.42
C THR A 179 -17.47 -0.09 7.15
N VAL A 180 -18.30 0.93 7.02
CA VAL A 180 -19.58 1.03 7.72
C VAL A 180 -20.71 0.45 6.84
N ASN A 181 -21.17 -0.74 7.19
CA ASN A 181 -22.44 -1.25 6.69
C ASN A 181 -23.57 -0.37 7.28
N ARG A 182 -24.21 0.44 6.42
CA ARG A 182 -25.20 1.43 6.81
C ARG A 182 -26.36 0.83 7.62
N GLU A 183 -26.78 -0.38 7.27
CA GLU A 183 -27.82 -1.11 8.00
C GLU A 183 -27.37 -1.54 9.40
N GLU A 184 -26.10 -1.92 9.57
CA GLU A 184 -25.53 -2.26 10.88
C GLU A 184 -25.41 -1.02 11.76
N ALA A 185 -25.00 0.12 11.19
CA ALA A 185 -24.92 1.37 11.93
C ALA A 185 -26.30 1.86 12.42
N GLU A 186 -27.35 1.75 11.62
CA GLU A 186 -28.71 2.11 12.00
C GLU A 186 -29.25 1.18 13.10
N LYS A 187 -29.06 -0.13 12.98
CA LYS A 187 -29.44 -1.13 14.01
C LYS A 187 -28.70 -0.88 15.33
N MET A 188 -27.41 -0.52 15.26
CA MET A 188 -26.60 -0.23 16.43
C MET A 188 -27.06 1.06 17.14
N ALA A 189 -27.38 2.11 16.35
CA ALA A 189 -27.92 3.35 16.88
C ALA A 189 -29.29 3.14 17.59
N GLU A 190 -30.15 2.27 17.05
CA GLU A 190 -31.42 1.89 17.69
C GLU A 190 -31.20 1.11 18.98
N LYS A 191 -30.29 0.14 19.00
CA LYS A 191 -29.95 -0.63 20.21
C LYS A 191 -29.42 0.28 21.32
N PHE A 192 -28.55 1.24 20.95
CA PHE A 192 -27.98 2.21 21.87
C PHE A 192 -29.10 3.09 22.51
N LYS A 193 -30.03 3.59 21.68
CA LYS A 193 -31.19 4.37 22.16
C LYS A 193 -32.09 3.57 23.11
N LYS A 194 -32.21 2.26 22.91
CA LYS A 194 -33.01 1.35 23.72
C LYS A 194 -32.28 0.83 24.97
N GLY A 195 -31.02 1.22 25.17
CA GLY A 195 -30.18 0.74 26.28
C GLY A 195 -29.88 -0.77 26.22
N GLN A 196 -29.90 -1.35 25.04
CA GLN A 196 -29.69 -2.78 24.77
C GLN A 196 -28.29 -3.07 24.18
N PHE A 197 -27.33 -2.19 24.49
CA PHE A 197 -25.94 -2.36 24.04
C PHE A 197 -25.26 -3.46 24.86
N ASP A 198 -24.72 -4.47 24.20
CA ASP A 198 -24.07 -5.64 24.79
C ASP A 198 -22.60 -5.77 24.40
N PHE A 199 -21.91 -6.82 24.91
CA PHE A 199 -20.50 -7.04 24.58
C PHE A 199 -20.26 -7.55 23.16
N ASN A 200 -21.25 -8.13 22.49
CA ASN A 200 -21.13 -8.48 21.07
C ASN A 200 -21.16 -7.22 20.20
N ASP A 201 -21.99 -6.22 20.58
CA ASP A 201 -22.01 -4.92 19.91
C ASP A 201 -20.67 -4.19 20.09
N LEU A 202 -20.10 -4.23 21.31
CA LEU A 202 -18.77 -3.66 21.58
C LEU A 202 -17.67 -4.37 20.77
N LEU A 203 -17.71 -5.70 20.71
CA LEU A 203 -16.76 -6.50 19.91
C LEU A 203 -16.84 -6.15 18.41
N SER A 204 -18.06 -5.93 17.89
CA SER A 204 -18.28 -5.51 16.51
C SER A 204 -17.66 -4.14 16.23
N GLN A 205 -17.83 -3.17 17.14
CA GLN A 205 -17.21 -1.85 17.02
C GLN A 205 -15.69 -1.92 17.05
N MET A 206 -15.12 -2.71 17.97
CA MET A 206 -13.67 -2.89 18.06
C MET A 206 -13.10 -3.49 16.76
N LYS A 207 -13.77 -4.48 16.19
CA LYS A 207 -13.39 -5.06 14.89
C LYS A 207 -13.47 -4.06 13.73
N GLN A 208 -14.47 -3.18 13.74
CA GLN A 208 -14.56 -2.10 12.75
C GLN A 208 -13.40 -1.12 12.89
N ILE A 209 -13.06 -0.68 14.11
CA ILE A 209 -11.91 0.20 14.37
C ILE A 209 -10.61 -0.46 13.90
N THR A 210 -10.41 -1.75 14.17
CA THR A 210 -9.24 -2.50 13.72
C THR A 210 -9.18 -2.61 12.19
N LYS A 211 -10.32 -2.85 11.52
CA LYS A 211 -10.40 -2.87 10.04
C LYS A 211 -10.08 -1.50 9.40
N MET A 212 -10.42 -0.40 10.09
CA MET A 212 -10.07 0.96 9.64
C MET A 212 -8.58 1.31 9.86
N GLY A 213 -7.76 0.36 10.30
CA GLY A 213 -6.33 0.53 10.53
C GLY A 213 -5.97 0.89 11.96
N GLY A 214 -6.87 0.64 12.92
CA GLY A 214 -6.66 0.89 14.35
C GLY A 214 -6.89 2.36 14.76
N ALA A 215 -6.93 2.60 16.07
CA ALA A 215 -7.18 3.93 16.63
C ALA A 215 -6.09 4.95 16.24
N GLY A 216 -4.82 4.52 16.16
CA GLY A 216 -3.68 5.36 15.76
C GLY A 216 -3.79 5.85 14.33
N SER A 217 -4.25 5.01 13.39
CA SER A 217 -4.42 5.38 11.99
C SER A 217 -5.52 6.42 11.79
N ILE A 218 -6.64 6.27 12.53
CA ILE A 218 -7.75 7.24 12.49
C ILE A 218 -7.28 8.60 13.03
N MET A 219 -6.51 8.61 14.11
CA MET A 219 -6.00 9.87 14.71
C MET A 219 -4.97 10.57 13.80
N LYS A 220 -4.17 9.82 13.02
CA LYS A 220 -3.23 10.41 12.04
C LYS A 220 -3.95 11.16 10.90
N LEU A 221 -5.20 10.79 10.60
CA LEU A 221 -6.02 11.41 9.56
C LEU A 221 -6.75 12.67 10.02
N LEU A 222 -6.89 12.88 11.33
CA LEU A 222 -7.58 14.04 11.89
C LEU A 222 -6.66 15.27 11.97
N PRO A 223 -7.13 16.46 11.54
CA PRO A 223 -6.34 17.69 11.59
C PRO A 223 -5.94 18.03 13.02
N GLY A 224 -4.66 18.33 13.24
CA GLY A 224 -4.15 18.78 14.54
C GLY A 224 -3.83 17.68 15.56
N LEU A 225 -4.24 16.42 15.34
CA LEU A 225 -4.05 15.33 16.30
C LEU A 225 -2.84 14.44 16.03
N GLY A 226 -2.08 14.69 14.96
CA GLY A 226 -0.93 13.88 14.57
C GLY A 226 0.20 13.80 15.62
N LYS A 227 0.36 14.83 16.47
CA LYS A 227 1.30 14.80 17.60
C LYS A 227 0.80 13.89 18.73
N MET A 228 -0.50 13.89 19.02
CA MET A 228 -1.11 12.99 19.99
C MET A 228 -1.09 11.54 19.52
N ALA A 229 -1.28 11.28 18.24
CA ALA A 229 -1.16 9.94 17.68
C ALA A 229 0.25 9.34 17.92
N LYS A 230 1.31 10.13 17.73
CA LYS A 230 2.69 9.71 18.04
C LYS A 230 2.90 9.44 19.54
N GLN A 231 2.37 10.29 20.40
CA GLN A 231 2.48 10.11 21.86
C GLN A 231 1.76 8.84 22.35
N ILE A 232 0.63 8.50 21.74
CA ILE A 232 -0.13 7.28 22.04
C ILE A 232 0.63 6.04 21.54
N GLU A 233 1.24 6.13 20.37
CA GLU A 233 2.09 5.07 19.79
C GLU A 233 3.37 4.85 20.65
N GLU A 234 4.01 5.93 21.09
CA GLU A 234 5.18 5.89 22.01
C GLU A 234 4.80 5.42 23.43
N ALA A 235 3.58 5.67 23.87
CA ALA A 235 3.07 5.20 25.17
C ALA A 235 2.62 3.72 25.16
N GLY A 236 2.77 3.00 24.03
CA GLY A 236 2.35 1.62 23.89
C GLY A 236 0.84 1.40 23.95
N MET A 237 0.05 2.45 23.77
CA MET A 237 -1.40 2.39 23.63
C MET A 237 -1.77 2.08 22.17
N ASP A 238 -1.20 1.02 21.65
CA ASP A 238 -1.39 0.55 20.30
C ASP A 238 -2.54 -0.47 20.20
N ASP A 239 -2.66 -1.10 19.04
CA ASP A 239 -3.63 -2.16 18.77
C ASP A 239 -3.56 -3.35 19.75
N SER A 240 -2.52 -3.43 20.62
CA SER A 240 -2.40 -4.49 21.62
C SER A 240 -3.50 -4.39 22.68
N ILE A 241 -3.89 -3.19 23.08
CA ILE A 241 -4.98 -2.98 24.05
C ILE A 241 -6.31 -3.46 23.46
N LEU A 242 -6.58 -3.12 22.19
CA LEU A 242 -7.78 -3.57 21.49
C LEU A 242 -7.82 -5.10 21.39
N LYS A 243 -6.67 -5.73 21.06
CA LYS A 243 -6.56 -7.20 21.01
C LYS A 243 -6.77 -7.87 22.37
N HIS A 244 -6.24 -7.28 23.45
CA HIS A 244 -6.47 -7.79 24.79
C HIS A 244 -7.94 -7.68 25.21
N GLN A 245 -8.60 -6.56 24.92
CA GLN A 245 -10.02 -6.39 25.19
C GLN A 245 -10.86 -7.35 24.35
N GLU A 246 -10.53 -7.54 23.08
CA GLU A 246 -11.18 -8.53 22.21
C GLU A 246 -11.04 -9.95 22.80
N ALA A 247 -9.84 -10.33 23.21
CA ALA A 247 -9.59 -11.64 23.83
C ALA A 247 -10.39 -11.83 25.13
N LEU A 248 -10.50 -10.80 25.98
CA LEU A 248 -11.32 -10.83 27.18
C LEU A 248 -12.80 -11.06 26.85
N ILE A 249 -13.36 -10.32 25.90
CA ILE A 249 -14.75 -10.50 25.49
C ILE A 249 -15.00 -11.87 24.87
N LEU A 250 -14.05 -12.38 24.05
CA LEU A 250 -14.15 -13.69 23.46
C LEU A 250 -14.03 -14.83 24.47
N SER A 251 -13.39 -14.61 25.63
CA SER A 251 -13.31 -15.58 26.71
C SER A 251 -14.59 -15.72 27.51
N MET A 252 -15.52 -14.75 27.40
CA MET A 252 -16.84 -14.79 28.06
C MET A 252 -17.75 -15.79 27.34
N THR A 253 -18.68 -16.39 28.10
CA THR A 253 -19.73 -17.23 27.55
C THR A 253 -20.69 -16.40 26.66
N PRO A 254 -21.40 -17.00 25.69
CA PRO A 254 -22.39 -16.27 24.88
C PRO A 254 -23.41 -15.53 25.72
N GLU A 255 -23.87 -16.13 26.83
CA GLU A 255 -24.86 -15.54 27.71
C GLU A 255 -24.34 -14.31 28.48
N GLU A 256 -23.09 -14.35 28.95
CA GLU A 256 -22.43 -13.19 29.59
C GLU A 256 -22.24 -12.04 28.60
N ARG A 257 -21.94 -12.32 27.32
CA ARG A 257 -21.82 -11.30 26.29
C ARG A 257 -23.15 -10.62 25.96
N GLU A 258 -24.23 -11.37 25.94
CA GLU A 258 -25.59 -10.83 25.69
C GLU A 258 -26.20 -10.11 26.89
N LYS A 259 -25.81 -10.54 28.09
CA LYS A 259 -26.39 -10.00 29.34
C LYS A 259 -25.30 -9.46 30.28
N PRO A 260 -24.74 -8.26 30.03
CA PRO A 260 -23.66 -7.69 30.84
C PRO A 260 -23.95 -7.62 32.33
N LYS A 261 -25.23 -7.61 32.71
CA LYS A 261 -25.68 -7.60 34.12
C LYS A 261 -25.36 -8.89 34.89
N LEU A 262 -24.98 -9.96 34.21
CA LEU A 262 -24.54 -11.21 34.87
C LEU A 262 -23.12 -11.08 35.41
N LEU A 263 -22.32 -10.17 34.92
CA LEU A 263 -20.98 -9.88 35.41
C LEU A 263 -21.07 -9.01 36.67
N ASN A 264 -21.18 -9.63 37.81
CA ASN A 264 -21.09 -8.97 39.11
C ASN A 264 -19.68 -9.02 39.61
N ALA A 265 -19.16 -7.88 40.09
CA ALA A 265 -17.92 -7.87 40.87
C ALA A 265 -18.20 -8.59 42.21
N SER A 266 -17.64 -9.78 42.35
CA SER A 266 -17.57 -10.49 43.64
C SER A 266 -16.22 -10.25 44.29
#